data_5d234a754da375e0f279341a8581cfeb
#
_entry.id   5d234a754da375e0f279341a8581cfeb
#
_cell.length_a   1.000
_cell.length_b   1.000
_cell.length_c   1.000
_cell.angle_alpha   90.00
_cell.angle_beta   90.00
_cell.angle_gamma   90.00
#
_symmetry.space_group_name_H-M   'P 1'
#
loop_
_entity.id
_entity.type
_entity.pdbx_description
1 polymer ?
#
loop_
_entity_poly.entity_id
_entity_poly.type
_entity_poly.pdbx_seq_one_letter_code
_entity_poly.pdbx_strand_id
1 'polypeptide(L)'
;MSANVSNPKPGHYFKHRRLSSPRSVRLLTLLPSPSLVAPLKLSLTEKDLDSLTPSNNDFEALSYVWGSPVDKVPVSCDGQQLLITPNCESALRHLRLADQERVLWVDAVCIDQGRNAASVKERNAQVTLMGVIYQKAARTLCWLGPGNDFTPELMAHLDRIGSCPSQRGLEKLLYFDCTCKP
;
A
#
# COMPACT_ATOMS: atom_id res chain seq x y z
N MET A 1 -2.92 -12.96 -28.45
CA MET A 1 -1.45 -13.23 -28.42
C MET A 1 -1.08 -13.35 -26.95
N SER A 2 -0.87 -14.58 -26.48
CA SER A 2 -0.56 -14.85 -25.07
C SER A 2 0.87 -14.40 -24.77
N ALA A 3 1.02 -13.42 -23.90
CA ALA A 3 2.32 -13.02 -23.42
C ALA A 3 2.94 -14.18 -22.62
N ASN A 4 4.05 -14.67 -23.11
CA ASN A 4 4.83 -15.72 -22.48
C ASN A 4 5.47 -15.14 -21.20
N VAL A 5 4.79 -15.32 -20.07
CA VAL A 5 5.35 -14.98 -18.75
C VAL A 5 6.41 -16.03 -18.46
N SER A 6 7.66 -15.72 -18.79
CA SER A 6 8.81 -16.55 -18.42
C SER A 6 8.84 -16.71 -16.91
N ASN A 7 8.69 -17.96 -16.45
CA ASN A 7 8.89 -18.31 -15.03
C ASN A 7 10.27 -17.80 -14.58
N PRO A 8 10.35 -16.99 -13.53
CA PRO A 8 11.62 -16.46 -13.06
C PRO A 8 12.51 -17.59 -12.55
N LYS A 9 13.81 -17.44 -12.79
CA LYS A 9 14.83 -18.38 -12.29
C LYS A 9 14.75 -18.48 -10.75
N PRO A 10 14.94 -19.68 -10.15
CA PRO A 10 15.01 -19.84 -8.70
C PRO A 10 16.07 -18.92 -8.09
N GLY A 11 15.70 -18.10 -7.11
CA GLY A 11 16.64 -17.20 -6.41
C GLY A 11 16.32 -15.71 -6.49
N HIS A 12 15.31 -15.29 -7.29
CA HIS A 12 14.96 -13.88 -7.48
C HIS A 12 13.74 -13.40 -6.69
N TYR A 13 13.22 -14.20 -5.75
CA TYR A 13 12.09 -13.79 -4.92
C TYR A 13 12.55 -12.90 -3.76
N PHE A 14 11.83 -11.81 -3.56
CA PHE A 14 12.04 -10.89 -2.45
C PHE A 14 11.85 -11.61 -1.10
N LYS A 15 12.75 -11.34 -0.18
CA LYS A 15 12.67 -11.82 1.20
C LYS A 15 12.77 -10.64 2.15
N HIS A 16 11.80 -10.53 3.05
CA HIS A 16 11.84 -9.52 4.10
C HIS A 16 13.07 -9.73 5.00
N ARG A 17 13.83 -8.67 5.21
CA ARG A 17 14.86 -8.64 6.25
C ARG A 17 14.19 -8.53 7.60
N ARG A 18 14.72 -9.22 8.59
CA ARG A 18 14.20 -9.13 9.96
C ARG A 18 14.27 -7.69 10.45
N LEU A 19 13.21 -7.23 11.12
CA LEU A 19 13.18 -5.90 11.75
C LEU A 19 14.16 -5.83 12.92
N SER A 20 14.83 -4.69 13.07
CA SER A 20 15.89 -4.47 14.07
C SER A 20 15.33 -4.29 15.48
N SER A 21 14.09 -3.82 15.62
CA SER A 21 13.44 -3.60 16.91
C SER A 21 11.95 -3.97 16.89
N PRO A 22 11.33 -4.18 18.06
CA PRO A 22 9.88 -4.40 18.16
C PRO A 22 9.03 -3.19 17.70
N ARG A 23 9.63 -2.01 17.64
CA ARG A 23 8.98 -0.76 17.22
C ARG A 23 9.37 -0.35 15.79
N SER A 24 10.18 -1.16 15.12
CA SER A 24 10.50 -0.94 13.69
C SER A 24 9.32 -1.34 12.80
N VAL A 25 9.12 -0.57 11.73
CA VAL A 25 8.17 -0.84 10.64
C VAL A 25 8.86 -0.71 9.30
N ARG A 26 8.36 -1.35 8.26
CA ARG A 26 8.81 -1.10 6.89
C ARG A 26 7.86 -0.13 6.23
N LEU A 27 8.41 0.84 5.52
CA LEU A 27 7.68 1.72 4.62
C LEU A 27 8.03 1.35 3.18
N LEU A 28 7.01 1.35 2.34
CA LEU A 28 7.09 1.12 0.92
C LEU A 28 7.31 2.45 0.21
N THR A 29 8.37 2.57 -0.57
CA THR A 29 8.53 3.64 -1.56
C THR A 29 8.05 3.14 -2.92
N LEU A 30 7.00 3.74 -3.44
CA LEU A 30 6.45 3.48 -4.76
C LEU A 30 7.11 4.43 -5.76
N LEU A 31 7.90 3.88 -6.68
CA LEU A 31 8.63 4.66 -7.68
C LEU A 31 7.68 5.23 -8.75
N PRO A 32 7.92 6.46 -9.21
CA PRO A 32 7.05 7.15 -10.16
C PRO A 32 7.03 6.49 -11.54
N SER A 33 5.96 6.72 -12.26
CA SER A 33 5.85 6.47 -13.70
C SER A 33 4.64 7.20 -14.27
N PRO A 34 4.77 7.89 -15.41
CA PRO A 34 3.65 8.53 -16.07
C PRO A 34 2.69 7.54 -16.74
N SER A 35 3.10 6.28 -16.90
CA SER A 35 2.31 5.24 -17.55
C SER A 35 1.68 4.30 -16.52
N LEU A 36 0.37 4.21 -16.50
CA LEU A 36 -0.38 3.32 -15.62
C LEU A 36 -0.04 1.83 -15.86
N VAL A 37 0.29 1.46 -17.10
CA VAL A 37 0.61 0.06 -17.47
C VAL A 37 2.07 -0.31 -17.25
N ALA A 38 2.94 0.65 -16.98
CA ALA A 38 4.35 0.36 -16.72
C ALA A 38 4.52 -0.55 -15.49
N PRO A 39 5.53 -1.43 -15.46
CA PRO A 39 5.80 -2.29 -14.31
C PRO A 39 5.92 -1.49 -13.01
N LEU A 40 5.34 -2.01 -11.92
CA LEU A 40 5.52 -1.44 -10.59
C LEU A 40 6.94 -1.72 -10.09
N LYS A 41 7.58 -0.67 -9.59
CA LYS A 41 8.87 -0.75 -8.92
C LYS A 41 8.72 -0.19 -7.51
N LEU A 42 9.14 -0.98 -6.54
CA LEU A 42 8.99 -0.72 -5.12
C LEU A 42 10.35 -0.82 -4.45
N SER A 43 10.51 -0.11 -3.33
CA SER A 43 11.59 -0.38 -2.37
C SER A 43 11.03 -0.40 -0.95
N LEU A 44 11.68 -1.15 -0.05
CA LEU A 44 11.29 -1.21 1.35
C LEU A 44 12.41 -0.65 2.23
N THR A 45 12.05 0.31 3.08
CA THR A 45 12.95 0.91 4.06
C THR A 45 12.42 0.69 5.47
N GLU A 46 13.28 0.22 6.37
CA GLU A 46 12.95 0.11 7.78
C GLU A 46 13.01 1.51 8.45
N LYS A 47 12.02 1.79 9.28
CA LYS A 47 11.93 3.02 10.08
C LYS A 47 11.54 2.67 11.52
N ASP A 48 12.02 3.49 12.45
CA ASP A 48 11.50 3.46 13.82
C ASP A 48 10.13 4.14 13.85
N LEU A 49 9.11 3.40 14.28
CA LEU A 49 7.73 3.89 14.35
C LEU A 49 7.62 5.15 15.23
N ASP A 50 8.41 5.24 16.29
CA ASP A 50 8.34 6.37 17.22
C ASP A 50 8.90 7.66 16.64
N SER A 51 9.78 7.57 15.65
CA SER A 51 10.31 8.72 14.91
C SER A 51 9.35 9.30 13.88
N LEU A 52 8.31 8.55 13.49
CA LEU A 52 7.34 8.96 12.45
C LEU A 52 6.26 9.87 13.04
N THR A 53 5.86 10.90 12.31
CA THR A 53 4.80 11.82 12.72
C THR A 53 3.90 12.20 11.55
N PRO A 54 2.58 12.41 11.77
CA PRO A 54 1.67 12.86 10.72
C PRO A 54 2.04 14.24 10.15
N SER A 55 2.62 15.12 10.99
CA SER A 55 2.98 16.48 10.62
C SER A 55 4.15 16.56 9.62
N ASN A 56 5.04 15.55 9.61
CA ASN A 56 6.14 15.50 8.65
C ASN A 56 5.73 14.92 7.30
N ASN A 57 4.49 14.42 7.18
CA ASN A 57 4.01 13.73 5.98
C ASN A 57 4.93 12.55 5.57
N ASP A 58 5.44 11.82 6.57
CA ASP A 58 6.45 10.78 6.36
C ASP A 58 5.93 9.62 5.50
N PHE A 59 4.64 9.28 5.64
CA PHE A 59 3.99 8.23 4.87
C PHE A 59 2.46 8.32 4.92
N GLU A 60 1.81 7.62 4.00
CA GLU A 60 0.37 7.39 3.97
C GLU A 60 0.07 5.90 4.21
N ALA A 61 -1.00 5.57 4.90
CA ALA A 61 -1.39 4.18 5.15
C ALA A 61 -2.49 3.74 4.19
N LEU A 62 -2.30 2.59 3.53
CA LEU A 62 -3.29 2.03 2.61
C LEU A 62 -4.21 1.03 3.34
N SER A 63 -5.51 1.30 3.26
CA SER A 63 -6.57 0.39 3.69
C SER A 63 -7.30 -0.13 2.45
N TYR A 64 -7.38 -1.46 2.29
CA TYR A 64 -7.99 -2.09 1.13
C TYR A 64 -8.40 -3.53 1.41
N VAL A 65 -9.24 -4.10 0.58
CA VAL A 65 -9.57 -5.53 0.64
C VAL A 65 -8.48 -6.34 -0.07
N TRP A 66 -7.87 -7.30 0.60
CA TRP A 66 -6.75 -8.08 0.04
C TRP A 66 -7.12 -8.86 -1.23
N GLY A 67 -8.38 -9.28 -1.35
CA GLY A 67 -8.83 -10.09 -2.47
C GLY A 67 -8.36 -11.56 -2.38
N SER A 68 -8.41 -12.26 -3.52
CA SER A 68 -8.00 -13.66 -3.59
C SER A 68 -6.50 -13.84 -3.33
N PRO A 69 -6.08 -14.73 -2.43
CA PRO A 69 -4.66 -15.01 -2.19
C PRO A 69 -4.04 -15.95 -3.26
N VAL A 70 -4.86 -16.48 -4.16
CA VAL A 70 -4.44 -17.53 -5.12
C VAL A 70 -3.74 -16.93 -6.34
N ASP A 71 -4.25 -15.82 -6.88
CA ASP A 71 -3.81 -15.26 -8.16
C ASP A 71 -2.79 -14.13 -7.98
N LYS A 72 -1.71 -14.40 -7.23
CA LYS A 72 -0.69 -13.37 -6.98
C LYS A 72 0.05 -12.97 -8.25
N VAL A 73 0.32 -11.67 -8.37
CA VAL A 73 1.08 -11.08 -9.47
C VAL A 73 2.46 -10.62 -9.00
N PRO A 74 3.49 -10.74 -9.85
CA PRO A 74 4.84 -10.32 -9.49
C PRO A 74 5.02 -8.80 -9.70
N VAL A 75 5.63 -8.15 -8.71
CA VAL A 75 6.12 -6.77 -8.81
C VAL A 75 7.60 -6.72 -8.45
N SER A 76 8.31 -5.71 -8.91
CA SER A 76 9.73 -5.52 -8.56
C SER A 76 9.85 -4.80 -7.22
N CYS A 77 10.46 -5.43 -6.23
CA CYS A 77 10.80 -4.85 -4.94
C CYS A 77 12.30 -5.00 -4.68
N ASP A 78 13.03 -3.89 -4.58
CA ASP A 78 14.50 -3.86 -4.47
C ASP A 78 15.20 -4.71 -5.53
N GLY A 79 14.69 -4.71 -6.77
CA GLY A 79 15.19 -5.50 -7.88
C GLY A 79 14.85 -6.99 -7.83
N GLN A 80 14.12 -7.45 -6.84
CA GLN A 80 13.65 -8.83 -6.68
C GLN A 80 12.15 -8.93 -6.93
N GLN A 81 11.63 -10.15 -7.15
CA GLN A 81 10.20 -10.37 -7.33
C GLN A 81 9.47 -10.51 -5.99
N LEU A 82 8.51 -9.64 -5.75
CA LEU A 82 7.53 -9.77 -4.66
C LEU A 82 6.18 -10.15 -5.25
N LEU A 83 5.52 -11.14 -4.65
CA LEU A 83 4.19 -11.59 -5.07
C LEU A 83 3.12 -10.90 -4.22
N ILE A 84 2.28 -10.07 -4.86
CA ILE A 84 1.15 -9.38 -4.23
C ILE A 84 -0.18 -9.80 -4.87
N THR A 85 -1.31 -9.51 -4.21
CA THR A 85 -2.63 -9.78 -4.77
C THR A 85 -2.94 -8.82 -5.92
N PRO A 86 -3.78 -9.20 -6.90
CA PRO A 86 -4.18 -8.32 -8.00
C PRO A 86 -4.81 -7.02 -7.51
N ASN A 87 -5.60 -7.06 -6.42
CA ASN A 87 -6.19 -5.85 -5.87
C ASN A 87 -5.16 -4.90 -5.23
N CYS A 88 -4.13 -5.45 -4.58
CA CYS A 88 -2.99 -4.65 -4.10
C CYS A 88 -2.24 -4.01 -5.28
N GLU A 89 -1.98 -4.77 -6.32
CA GLU A 89 -1.32 -4.30 -7.54
C GLU A 89 -2.13 -3.19 -8.21
N SER A 90 -3.43 -3.37 -8.35
CA SER A 90 -4.34 -2.35 -8.89
C SER A 90 -4.32 -1.08 -8.06
N ALA A 91 -4.42 -1.18 -6.72
CA ALA A 91 -4.32 -0.04 -5.82
C ALA A 91 -3.00 0.73 -6.01
N LEU A 92 -1.87 0.02 -6.00
CA LEU A 92 -0.55 0.64 -6.16
C LEU A 92 -0.39 1.33 -7.52
N ARG A 93 -0.96 0.77 -8.60
CA ARG A 93 -0.95 1.42 -9.92
C ARG A 93 -1.67 2.76 -9.92
N HIS A 94 -2.83 2.83 -9.30
CA HIS A 94 -3.63 4.06 -9.23
C HIS A 94 -3.06 5.08 -8.24
N LEU A 95 -2.36 4.62 -7.20
CA LEU A 95 -1.71 5.49 -6.23
C LEU A 95 -0.34 6.00 -6.69
N ARG A 96 0.24 5.40 -7.74
CA ARG A 96 1.53 5.80 -8.27
C ARG A 96 1.45 7.18 -8.92
N LEU A 97 2.36 8.07 -8.50
CA LEU A 97 2.49 9.39 -9.08
C LEU A 97 3.32 9.34 -10.38
N ALA A 98 3.14 10.36 -11.24
CA ALA A 98 3.80 10.39 -12.54
C ALA A 98 5.30 10.71 -12.45
N ASP A 99 5.68 11.60 -11.52
CA ASP A 99 6.97 12.29 -11.48
C ASP A 99 7.68 12.26 -10.11
N GLN A 100 7.01 11.81 -9.06
CA GLN A 100 7.58 11.77 -7.71
C GLN A 100 7.30 10.44 -7.01
N GLU A 101 8.17 10.09 -6.09
CA GLU A 101 7.98 8.93 -5.22
C GLU A 101 6.81 9.14 -4.26
N ARG A 102 6.17 8.04 -3.89
CA ARG A 102 5.12 8.04 -2.86
C ARG A 102 5.48 7.04 -1.79
N VAL A 103 5.49 7.49 -0.53
CA VAL A 103 5.82 6.63 0.60
C VAL A 103 4.53 6.13 1.24
N LEU A 104 4.37 4.81 1.29
CA LEU A 104 3.17 4.14 1.76
C LEU A 104 3.49 3.12 2.86
N TRP A 105 2.52 2.87 3.72
CA TRP A 105 2.48 1.65 4.50
C TRP A 105 1.33 0.77 3.96
N VAL A 106 1.69 -0.44 3.54
CA VAL A 106 0.77 -1.43 2.95
C VAL A 106 1.01 -2.75 3.66
N ASP A 107 0.06 -3.21 4.44
CA ASP A 107 0.19 -4.39 5.32
C ASP A 107 0.68 -5.64 4.60
N ALA A 108 0.11 -5.96 3.42
CA ALA A 108 0.51 -7.12 2.63
C ALA A 108 1.94 -7.06 2.07
N VAL A 109 2.54 -5.86 2.02
CA VAL A 109 3.89 -5.62 1.49
C VAL A 109 4.89 -5.32 2.59
N CYS A 110 4.50 -4.49 3.56
CA CYS A 110 5.39 -4.03 4.64
C CYS A 110 5.59 -5.07 5.75
N ILE A 111 4.60 -5.98 5.93
CA ILE A 111 4.68 -7.07 6.91
C ILE A 111 5.10 -8.36 6.21
N ASP A 112 6.02 -9.11 6.82
CA ASP A 112 6.41 -10.43 6.30
C ASP A 112 5.23 -11.41 6.37
N GLN A 113 4.75 -11.83 5.19
CA GLN A 113 3.63 -12.76 5.03
C GLN A 113 4.08 -14.23 4.98
N GLY A 114 5.34 -14.52 5.30
CA GLY A 114 5.89 -15.87 5.36
C GLY A 114 5.17 -16.76 6.38
N ARG A 115 5.32 -18.08 6.22
CA ARG A 115 4.67 -19.10 7.09
C ARG A 115 5.59 -19.70 8.13
N ASN A 116 6.88 -19.36 8.14
CA ASN A 116 7.80 -19.83 9.16
C ASN A 116 7.55 -19.13 10.51
N ALA A 117 8.05 -19.70 11.60
CA ALA A 117 7.81 -19.20 12.96
C ALA A 117 8.26 -17.75 13.16
N ALA A 118 9.36 -17.33 12.53
CA ALA A 118 9.86 -15.96 12.63
C ALA A 118 8.92 -14.96 11.94
N SER A 119 8.45 -15.26 10.72
CA SER A 119 7.49 -14.44 9.97
C SER A 119 6.15 -14.33 10.71
N VAL A 120 5.66 -15.44 11.28
CA VAL A 120 4.43 -15.44 12.09
C VAL A 120 4.58 -14.55 13.33
N LYS A 121 5.71 -14.65 14.03
CA LYS A 121 6.01 -13.82 15.22
C LYS A 121 6.06 -12.34 14.84
N GLU A 122 6.75 -12.00 13.77
CA GLU A 122 6.81 -10.62 13.28
C GLU A 122 5.42 -10.10 12.92
N ARG A 123 4.66 -10.87 12.11
CA ARG A 123 3.30 -10.46 11.70
C ARG A 123 2.40 -10.19 12.90
N ASN A 124 2.39 -11.06 13.91
CA ASN A 124 1.60 -10.87 15.12
C ASN A 124 1.99 -9.57 15.85
N ALA A 125 3.29 -9.28 15.96
CA ALA A 125 3.77 -8.05 16.56
C ALA A 125 3.36 -6.83 15.72
N GLN A 126 3.49 -6.87 14.40
CA GLN A 126 3.12 -5.78 13.51
C GLN A 126 1.60 -5.52 13.53
N VAL A 127 0.76 -6.55 13.60
CA VAL A 127 -0.69 -6.40 13.72
C VAL A 127 -1.08 -5.64 14.99
N THR A 128 -0.39 -5.86 16.11
CA THR A 128 -0.65 -5.07 17.35
C THR A 128 -0.28 -3.61 17.22
N LEU A 129 0.62 -3.26 16.30
CA LEU A 129 1.04 -1.89 16.03
C LEU A 129 0.16 -1.17 15.00
N MET A 130 -0.72 -1.87 14.28
CA MET A 130 -1.48 -1.28 13.17
C MET A 130 -2.22 -0.01 13.58
N GLY A 131 -2.89 0.01 14.73
CA GLY A 131 -3.60 1.20 15.22
C GLY A 131 -2.68 2.42 15.35
N VAL A 132 -1.47 2.21 15.88
CA VAL A 132 -0.46 3.27 16.01
C VAL A 132 0.09 3.69 14.64
N ILE A 133 0.31 2.74 13.73
CA ILE A 133 0.78 3.02 12.37
C ILE A 133 -0.22 3.93 11.64
N TYR A 134 -1.52 3.58 11.67
CA TYR A 134 -2.57 4.42 11.06
C TYR A 134 -2.67 5.81 11.71
N GLN A 135 -2.49 5.91 13.04
CA GLN A 135 -2.48 7.20 13.73
C GLN A 135 -1.29 8.10 13.34
N LYS A 136 -0.14 7.49 13.04
CA LYS A 136 1.09 8.18 12.64
C LYS A 136 1.18 8.48 11.15
N ALA A 137 0.34 7.87 10.33
CA ALA A 137 0.22 8.20 8.92
C ALA A 137 -0.29 9.63 8.72
N ALA A 138 0.24 10.34 7.72
CA ALA A 138 -0.26 11.66 7.35
C ALA A 138 -1.74 11.61 6.97
N ARG A 139 -2.16 10.52 6.30
CA ARG A 139 -3.55 10.19 5.99
C ARG A 139 -3.71 8.69 5.73
N THR A 140 -4.95 8.22 5.81
CA THR A 140 -5.32 6.87 5.40
C THR A 140 -5.97 6.92 4.03
N LEU A 141 -5.45 6.12 3.10
CA LEU A 141 -6.00 5.94 1.77
C LEU A 141 -6.88 4.69 1.78
N CYS A 142 -8.15 4.84 1.43
CA CYS A 142 -9.07 3.71 1.31
C CYS A 142 -9.25 3.34 -0.17
N TRP A 143 -8.75 2.16 -0.57
CA TRP A 143 -8.93 1.65 -1.92
C TRP A 143 -10.17 0.77 -1.99
N LEU A 144 -11.19 1.21 -2.72
CA LEU A 144 -12.46 0.49 -2.91
C LEU A 144 -12.51 -0.30 -4.23
N GLY A 145 -11.45 -0.25 -5.01
CA GLY A 145 -11.38 -0.84 -6.34
C GLY A 145 -11.34 0.21 -7.46
N PRO A 146 -11.16 -0.24 -8.71
CA PRO A 146 -11.30 0.66 -9.85
C PRO A 146 -12.72 1.22 -9.90
N GLY A 147 -12.86 2.51 -10.17
CA GLY A 147 -14.16 3.17 -10.25
C GLY A 147 -15.05 2.58 -11.34
N ASN A 148 -16.35 2.86 -11.26
CA ASN A 148 -17.35 2.58 -12.26
C ASN A 148 -18.17 3.84 -12.53
N ASP A 149 -19.18 3.75 -13.39
CA ASP A 149 -20.00 4.90 -13.81
C ASP A 149 -20.73 5.60 -12.66
N PHE A 150 -20.98 4.91 -11.53
CA PHE A 150 -21.62 5.46 -10.33
C PHE A 150 -20.63 6.05 -9.33
N THR A 151 -19.33 5.82 -9.52
CA THR A 151 -18.30 6.29 -8.57
C THR A 151 -18.30 7.81 -8.41
N PRO A 152 -18.42 8.65 -9.46
CA PRO A 152 -18.46 10.10 -9.30
C PRO A 152 -19.60 10.60 -8.42
N GLU A 153 -20.80 10.05 -8.57
CA GLU A 153 -21.96 10.43 -7.75
C GLU A 153 -21.78 10.04 -6.29
N LEU A 154 -21.25 8.85 -6.04
CA LEU A 154 -20.94 8.38 -4.69
C LEU A 154 -19.91 9.29 -4.02
N MET A 155 -18.83 9.65 -4.74
CA MET A 155 -17.79 10.55 -4.22
C MET A 155 -18.36 11.93 -3.89
N ALA A 156 -19.16 12.52 -4.78
CA ALA A 156 -19.82 13.80 -4.52
C ALA A 156 -20.77 13.74 -3.32
N HIS A 157 -21.37 12.59 -3.06
CA HIS A 157 -22.23 12.38 -1.87
C HIS A 157 -21.39 12.29 -0.59
N LEU A 158 -20.29 11.55 -0.62
CA LEU A 158 -19.35 11.41 0.50
C LEU A 158 -18.69 12.75 0.86
N ASP A 159 -18.27 13.54 -0.12
CA ASP A 159 -17.74 14.89 0.09
C ASP A 159 -18.74 15.80 0.81
N ARG A 160 -20.03 15.73 0.45
CA ARG A 160 -21.08 16.49 1.15
C ARG A 160 -21.27 16.06 2.60
N ILE A 161 -21.17 14.77 2.89
CA ILE A 161 -21.26 14.23 4.26
C ILE A 161 -20.01 14.60 5.06
N GLY A 162 -18.81 14.45 4.47
CA GLY A 162 -17.53 14.76 5.10
C GLY A 162 -17.35 16.25 5.43
N SER A 163 -18.03 17.12 4.69
CA SER A 163 -18.03 18.58 4.95
C SER A 163 -18.95 19.01 6.09
N CYS A 164 -19.69 18.08 6.73
CA CYS A 164 -20.58 18.40 7.83
C CYS A 164 -19.79 18.71 9.12
N PRO A 165 -19.98 19.88 9.77
CA PRO A 165 -19.17 20.33 10.92
C PRO A 165 -19.20 19.41 12.14
N SER A 166 -20.16 18.50 12.24
CA SER A 166 -20.30 17.55 13.35
C SER A 166 -19.38 16.34 13.25
N GLN A 167 -18.62 16.19 12.16
CA GLN A 167 -17.78 14.99 11.90
C GLN A 167 -16.30 15.28 11.80
N ARG A 168 -15.77 16.23 12.58
CA ARG A 168 -14.32 16.60 12.60
C ARG A 168 -13.33 15.44 12.86
N GLY A 169 -13.79 14.21 13.01
CA GLY A 169 -12.95 13.02 13.16
C GLY A 169 -12.76 12.22 11.86
N LEU A 170 -13.58 12.48 10.83
CA LEU A 170 -13.57 11.73 9.57
C LEU A 170 -12.68 12.34 8.48
N GLU A 171 -12.20 13.57 8.65
CA GLU A 171 -11.33 14.26 7.67
C GLU A 171 -9.99 13.55 7.41
N LYS A 172 -9.58 12.63 8.28
CA LYS A 172 -8.40 11.78 8.07
C LYS A 172 -8.70 10.47 7.31
N LEU A 173 -9.96 10.16 7.03
CA LEU A 173 -10.37 8.83 6.58
C LEU A 173 -10.69 8.73 5.10
N LEU A 174 -10.89 9.82 4.37
CA LEU A 174 -11.40 9.76 3.00
C LEU A 174 -10.61 10.69 2.08
N TYR A 175 -9.43 10.28 1.66
CA TYR A 175 -8.83 10.80 0.45
C TYR A 175 -9.09 9.80 -0.68
N PHE A 176 -10.12 10.06 -1.47
CA PHE A 176 -10.36 9.37 -2.73
C PHE A 176 -9.74 10.21 -3.84
N ASP A 177 -8.56 9.84 -4.28
CA ASP A 177 -8.02 10.38 -5.53
C ASP A 177 -8.58 9.56 -6.69
N CYS A 178 -9.80 9.87 -7.09
CA CYS A 178 -10.43 9.29 -8.26
C CYS A 178 -10.12 10.16 -9.49
N THR A 179 -8.84 10.36 -9.79
CA THR A 179 -8.43 10.91 -11.09
C THR A 179 -8.39 9.79 -12.13
N CYS A 180 -9.53 9.17 -12.39
CA CYS A 180 -9.77 8.50 -13.65
C CYS A 180 -9.98 9.60 -14.70
N LYS A 181 -8.91 10.03 -15.35
CA LYS A 181 -9.05 10.70 -16.64
C LYS A 181 -9.32 9.65 -17.70
N PRO A 182 -10.24 9.91 -18.66
CA PRO A 182 -10.56 9.03 -19.77
C PRO A 182 -9.35 8.76 -20.67
#